data_f9d8ff3a1a89e9db15b0f17bdd9ab777
#
_entry.id   f9d8ff3a1a89e9db15b0f17bdd9ab777
#
_cell.length_a   1.000
_cell.length_b   1.000
_cell.length_c   1.000
_cell.angle_alpha   90.00
_cell.angle_beta   90.00
_cell.angle_gamma   90.00
#
_symmetry.space_group_name_H-M   'P 1'
#
loop_
_entity.id
_entity.type
_entity.pdbx_description
1 polymer ?
#
loop_
_entity_poly.entity_id
_entity_poly.type
_entity_poly.pdbx_seq_one_letter_code
_entity_poly.pdbx_strand_id
1 'polypeptide(L)'
;MEHLKQLPGKSIDSSFFDREPLHVAKSLLGKIIAVRHSTSWLMARIIETEAYYRREKASHSSLGFTEKRRALFMPPGTIYMYYARGGDSLNFSCRGEGNAVLIKSGYPISLKGDGIDTLSIMQSNNPNRNGSRRSITKLCTGQTLLCKSLNLKVSEW
;
A
#
# COMPACT_ATOMS: atom_id res chain seq x y z
N MET A 1 25.81 11.86 10.79
CA MET A 1 24.73 11.70 9.78
C MET A 1 24.37 10.21 9.72
N GLU A 2 23.20 9.83 10.21
CA GLU A 2 22.71 8.46 10.05
C GLU A 2 22.38 8.23 8.58
N HIS A 3 23.10 7.32 7.94
CA HIS A 3 22.86 6.97 6.54
C HIS A 3 21.59 6.16 6.42
N LEU A 4 20.61 6.69 5.68
CA LEU A 4 19.42 5.91 5.28
C LEU A 4 19.89 4.72 4.45
N LYS A 5 19.51 3.51 4.87
CA LYS A 5 19.87 2.30 4.11
C LYS A 5 19.19 2.28 2.76
N GLN A 6 19.97 1.94 1.74
CA GLN A 6 19.48 1.78 0.39
C GLN A 6 18.56 0.56 0.30
N LEU A 7 17.38 0.75 -0.33
CA LEU A 7 16.49 -0.37 -0.60
C LEU A 7 17.14 -1.36 -1.58
N PRO A 8 17.01 -2.66 -1.34
CA PRO A 8 17.47 -3.63 -2.32
C PRO A 8 16.56 -3.62 -3.55
N GLY A 9 17.15 -3.51 -4.72
CA GLY A 9 16.43 -3.56 -6.00
C GLY A 9 16.13 -2.20 -6.61
N LYS A 10 15.44 -2.22 -7.74
CA LYS A 10 15.06 -1.03 -8.52
C LYS A 10 13.62 -0.62 -8.16
N SER A 11 13.42 0.66 -7.88
CA SER A 11 12.08 1.24 -7.73
C SER A 11 11.32 1.18 -9.07
N ILE A 12 10.04 0.87 -9.01
CA ILE A 12 9.15 1.01 -10.15
C ILE A 12 8.74 2.49 -10.29
N ASP A 13 8.61 2.94 -11.51
CA ASP A 13 8.18 4.31 -11.83
C ASP A 13 6.72 4.35 -12.31
N SER A 14 6.24 5.54 -12.67
CA SER A 14 4.86 5.75 -13.12
C SER A 14 4.51 4.96 -14.38
N SER A 15 5.48 4.69 -15.28
CA SER A 15 5.24 3.93 -16.51
C SER A 15 4.78 2.49 -16.25
N PHE A 16 5.18 1.93 -15.09
CA PHE A 16 4.69 0.62 -14.65
C PHE A 16 3.17 0.60 -14.50
N PHE A 17 2.58 1.70 -14.06
CA PHE A 17 1.14 1.83 -13.82
C PHE A 17 0.36 2.28 -15.08
N ASP A 18 1.04 2.75 -16.13
CA ASP A 18 0.41 3.14 -17.39
C ASP A 18 0.01 1.92 -18.23
N ARG A 19 -0.79 1.07 -17.64
CA ARG A 19 -1.36 -0.17 -18.20
C ARG A 19 -2.75 -0.39 -17.63
N GLU A 20 -3.49 -1.33 -18.20
CA GLU A 20 -4.79 -1.73 -17.67
C GLU A 20 -4.70 -2.24 -16.23
N PRO A 21 -5.71 -1.96 -15.36
CA PRO A 21 -5.70 -2.35 -13.95
C PRO A 21 -5.40 -3.83 -13.69
N LEU A 22 -5.98 -4.73 -14.48
CA LEU A 22 -5.74 -6.17 -14.31
C LEU A 22 -4.28 -6.56 -14.57
N HIS A 23 -3.63 -5.95 -15.58
CA HIS A 23 -2.22 -6.20 -15.85
C HIS A 23 -1.31 -5.64 -14.75
N VAL A 24 -1.62 -4.45 -14.24
CA VAL A 24 -0.91 -3.84 -13.12
C VAL A 24 -1.08 -4.70 -11.86
N ALA A 25 -2.32 -5.09 -11.53
CA ALA A 25 -2.62 -5.92 -10.36
C ALA A 25 -1.81 -7.23 -10.35
N LYS A 26 -1.80 -7.96 -11.46
CA LYS A 26 -0.99 -9.18 -11.62
C LYS A 26 0.51 -8.92 -11.49
N SER A 27 1.00 -7.83 -12.09
CA SER A 27 2.43 -7.49 -12.08
C SER A 27 2.93 -6.98 -10.74
N LEU A 28 2.03 -6.50 -9.86
CA LEU A 28 2.36 -6.07 -8.50
C LEU A 28 2.55 -7.24 -7.54
N LEU A 29 2.00 -8.41 -7.82
CA LEU A 29 2.19 -9.59 -6.97
C LEU A 29 3.68 -9.93 -6.84
N GLY A 30 4.14 -10.12 -5.61
CA GLY A 30 5.54 -10.37 -5.29
C GLY A 30 6.43 -9.11 -5.20
N LYS A 31 5.97 -7.94 -5.64
CA LYS A 31 6.68 -6.66 -5.44
C LYS A 31 6.66 -6.27 -3.96
N ILE A 32 7.55 -5.37 -3.61
CA ILE A 32 7.71 -4.88 -2.23
C ILE A 32 7.18 -3.46 -2.14
N ILE A 33 6.29 -3.22 -1.17
CA ILE A 33 6.00 -1.88 -0.68
C ILE A 33 7.02 -1.58 0.41
N ALA A 34 7.68 -0.42 0.30
CA ALA A 34 8.59 0.08 1.31
C ALA A 34 8.17 1.49 1.71
N VAL A 35 7.97 1.70 3.00
CA VAL A 35 7.61 2.99 3.58
C VAL A 35 8.74 3.43 4.49
N ARG A 36 9.22 4.65 4.29
CA ARG A 36 10.30 5.20 5.12
C ARG A 36 9.81 5.40 6.55
N HIS A 37 10.59 4.92 7.50
CA HIS A 37 10.37 5.11 8.92
C HIS A 37 11.70 5.46 9.60
N SER A 38 11.89 6.75 9.95
CA SER A 38 13.17 7.24 10.46
C SER A 38 14.34 6.88 9.53
N THR A 39 15.30 6.11 9.99
CA THR A 39 16.49 5.65 9.24
C THR A 39 16.31 4.27 8.59
N SER A 40 15.13 3.65 8.72
CA SER A 40 14.83 2.32 8.20
C SER A 40 13.59 2.31 7.32
N TRP A 41 13.18 1.12 6.88
CA TRP A 41 12.05 0.88 6.00
C TRP A 41 11.11 -0.15 6.58
N LEU A 42 9.82 0.21 6.70
CA LEU A 42 8.75 -0.77 6.94
C LEU A 42 8.35 -1.36 5.60
N MET A 43 8.36 -2.69 5.49
CA MET A 43 8.21 -3.34 4.19
C MET A 43 7.24 -4.50 4.23
N ALA A 44 6.50 -4.67 3.12
CA ALA A 44 5.67 -5.83 2.89
C ALA A 44 5.76 -6.30 1.43
N ARG A 45 5.83 -7.61 1.22
CA ARG A 45 5.67 -8.22 -0.10
C ARG A 45 4.20 -8.30 -0.44
N ILE A 46 3.79 -7.75 -1.56
CA ILE A 46 2.40 -7.79 -2.03
C ILE A 46 2.02 -9.24 -2.37
N ILE A 47 0.94 -9.73 -1.78
CA ILE A 47 0.43 -11.10 -2.01
C ILE A 47 -1.00 -11.11 -2.54
N GLU A 48 -1.70 -9.98 -2.49
CA GLU A 48 -3.06 -9.85 -2.98
C GLU A 48 -3.33 -8.43 -3.48
N THR A 49 -3.96 -8.33 -4.64
CA THR A 49 -4.35 -7.07 -5.29
C THR A 49 -5.75 -7.19 -5.88
N GLU A 50 -6.45 -6.07 -6.01
CA GLU A 50 -7.75 -6.01 -6.69
C GLU A 50 -7.70 -4.93 -7.78
N ALA A 51 -8.11 -5.28 -9.00
CA ALA A 51 -8.23 -4.34 -10.11
C ALA A 51 -9.63 -3.71 -10.12
N TYR A 52 -9.69 -2.39 -10.30
CA TYR A 52 -10.92 -1.62 -10.35
C TYR A 52 -10.99 -0.77 -11.61
N TYR A 53 -12.07 -0.95 -12.38
CA TYR A 53 -12.37 -0.14 -13.56
C TYR A 53 -13.45 0.89 -13.23
N ARG A 54 -13.33 2.11 -13.77
CA ARG A 54 -14.31 3.20 -13.54
C ARG A 54 -15.76 2.78 -13.81
N ARG A 55 -15.98 1.94 -14.82
CA ARG A 55 -17.32 1.44 -15.21
C ARG A 55 -17.96 0.46 -14.21
N GLU A 56 -17.18 -0.05 -13.27
CA GLU A 56 -17.66 -1.05 -12.31
C GLU A 56 -18.29 -0.37 -11.09
N LYS A 57 -19.49 -0.81 -10.69
CA LYS A 57 -20.20 -0.25 -9.52
C LYS A 57 -19.41 -0.36 -8.22
N ALA A 58 -18.53 -1.34 -8.09
CA ALA A 58 -17.65 -1.52 -6.93
C ALA A 58 -16.50 -0.50 -6.88
N SER A 59 -16.20 0.18 -7.99
CA SER A 59 -15.17 1.20 -8.06
C SER A 59 -15.64 2.52 -7.45
N HIS A 60 -14.83 3.14 -6.60
CA HIS A 60 -15.12 4.48 -6.06
C HIS A 60 -15.27 5.54 -7.17
N SER A 61 -14.55 5.40 -8.27
CA SER A 61 -14.59 6.32 -9.40
C SER A 61 -15.89 6.25 -10.21
N SER A 62 -16.68 5.17 -10.07
CA SER A 62 -17.99 5.04 -10.72
C SER A 62 -18.98 6.11 -10.29
N LEU A 63 -18.77 6.67 -9.10
CA LEU A 63 -19.55 7.78 -8.54
C LEU A 63 -19.12 9.17 -9.06
N GLY A 64 -18.17 9.20 -10.03
CA GLY A 64 -17.66 10.43 -10.62
C GLY A 64 -16.56 11.11 -9.81
N PHE A 65 -16.09 12.25 -10.35
CA PHE A 65 -15.05 13.06 -9.73
C PHE A 65 -15.55 13.76 -8.45
N THR A 66 -14.71 13.76 -7.44
CA THR A 66 -14.78 14.67 -6.27
C THR A 66 -13.34 14.97 -5.84
N GLU A 67 -13.14 16.05 -5.07
CA GLU A 67 -11.80 16.37 -4.53
C GLU A 67 -11.20 15.18 -3.73
N LYS A 68 -12.02 14.47 -2.96
CA LYS A 68 -11.59 13.28 -2.22
C LYS A 68 -11.16 12.12 -3.11
N ARG A 69 -11.61 12.08 -4.37
CA ARG A 69 -11.28 11.05 -5.36
C ARG A 69 -10.36 11.55 -6.46
N ARG A 70 -9.89 12.79 -6.36
CA ARG A 70 -9.07 13.44 -7.41
C ARG A 70 -7.94 12.54 -7.90
N ALA A 71 -7.24 11.87 -7.00
CA ALA A 71 -6.11 11.02 -7.34
C ALA A 71 -6.46 9.88 -8.33
N LEU A 72 -7.71 9.39 -8.33
CA LEU A 72 -8.17 8.38 -9.30
C LEU A 72 -8.26 8.92 -10.75
N PHE A 73 -8.31 10.24 -10.91
CA PHE A 73 -8.39 10.94 -12.19
C PHE A 73 -7.06 11.61 -12.59
N MET A 74 -6.01 11.38 -11.80
CA MET A 74 -4.66 11.87 -12.05
C MET A 74 -3.84 10.81 -12.83
N PRO A 75 -2.64 11.19 -13.33
CA PRO A 75 -1.81 10.27 -14.11
C PRO A 75 -1.54 8.93 -13.41
N PRO A 76 -1.30 7.85 -14.19
CA PRO A 76 -0.98 6.53 -13.65
C PRO A 76 0.17 6.59 -12.62
N GLY A 77 0.06 5.79 -11.56
CA GLY A 77 1.00 5.76 -10.45
C GLY A 77 0.70 6.76 -9.33
N THR A 78 -0.33 7.60 -9.49
CA THR A 78 -0.78 8.48 -8.40
C THR A 78 -1.38 7.64 -7.27
N ILE A 79 -0.93 7.93 -6.04
CA ILE A 79 -1.45 7.26 -4.85
C ILE A 79 -2.84 7.79 -4.53
N TYR A 80 -3.78 6.88 -4.35
CA TYR A 80 -5.11 7.15 -3.84
C TYR A 80 -5.35 6.37 -2.55
N MET A 81 -5.53 7.10 -1.47
CA MET A 81 -5.90 6.50 -0.20
C MET A 81 -7.32 6.93 0.20
N TYR A 82 -8.02 6.03 0.88
CA TYR A 82 -9.31 6.34 1.47
C TYR A 82 -9.49 5.60 2.80
N TYR A 83 -10.33 6.17 3.65
CA TYR A 83 -10.72 5.57 4.93
C TYR A 83 -12.13 4.99 4.84
N ALA A 84 -12.26 3.71 5.11
CA ALA A 84 -13.55 3.02 5.17
C ALA A 84 -13.49 1.83 6.13
N ARG A 85 -14.62 1.51 6.75
CA ARG A 85 -14.77 0.36 7.65
C ARG A 85 -13.72 0.30 8.76
N GLY A 86 -13.35 1.47 9.29
CA GLY A 86 -12.40 1.58 10.41
C GLY A 86 -10.94 1.53 10.04
N GLY A 87 -10.57 1.76 8.78
CA GLY A 87 -9.18 1.79 8.38
C GLY A 87 -8.88 2.36 7.00
N ASP A 88 -7.60 2.58 6.78
CA ASP A 88 -7.06 3.14 5.56
C ASP A 88 -6.86 2.06 4.49
N SER A 89 -6.87 2.47 3.24
CA SER A 89 -6.64 1.62 2.07
C SER A 89 -5.73 2.33 1.07
N LEU A 90 -4.79 1.58 0.48
CA LEU A 90 -3.81 2.07 -0.48
C LEU A 90 -4.14 1.59 -1.89
N ASN A 91 -4.28 2.55 -2.81
CA ASN A 91 -4.50 2.29 -4.22
C ASN A 91 -3.51 3.09 -5.08
N PHE A 92 -3.32 2.65 -6.31
CA PHE A 92 -2.59 3.37 -7.35
C PHE A 92 -3.48 3.55 -8.58
N SER A 93 -3.55 4.77 -9.12
CA SER A 93 -4.20 5.02 -10.40
C SER A 93 -3.49 4.27 -11.53
N CYS A 94 -4.26 3.81 -12.51
CA CYS A 94 -3.78 3.08 -13.69
C CYS A 94 -4.16 3.82 -14.97
N ARG A 95 -3.85 3.23 -16.13
CA ARG A 95 -4.27 3.76 -17.44
C ARG A 95 -5.79 3.87 -17.50
N GLY A 96 -6.27 5.02 -17.97
CA GLY A 96 -7.68 5.35 -18.06
C GLY A 96 -8.21 6.03 -16.80
N GLU A 97 -8.90 7.16 -16.98
CA GLU A 97 -9.47 7.92 -15.87
C GLU A 97 -10.31 7.05 -14.92
N GLY A 98 -10.03 7.16 -13.66
CA GLY A 98 -10.77 6.45 -12.61
C GLY A 98 -10.42 4.98 -12.46
N ASN A 99 -9.50 4.45 -13.27
CA ASN A 99 -9.00 3.09 -13.12
C ASN A 99 -7.92 3.00 -12.05
N ALA A 100 -7.95 1.97 -11.22
CA ALA A 100 -7.01 1.82 -10.12
C ALA A 100 -6.77 0.36 -9.72
N VAL A 101 -5.71 0.15 -8.96
CA VAL A 101 -5.41 -1.13 -8.28
C VAL A 101 -5.33 -0.89 -6.78
N LEU A 102 -6.06 -1.69 -6.03
CA LEU A 102 -5.98 -1.77 -4.57
C LEU A 102 -4.91 -2.78 -4.16
N ILE A 103 -4.09 -2.40 -3.20
CA ILE A 103 -3.21 -3.35 -2.51
C ILE A 103 -3.99 -3.97 -1.36
N LYS A 104 -4.37 -5.23 -1.53
CA LYS A 104 -5.29 -5.90 -0.61
C LYS A 104 -4.59 -6.52 0.60
N SER A 105 -3.49 -7.22 0.37
CA SER A 105 -2.74 -7.91 1.42
C SER A 105 -1.25 -7.95 1.09
N GLY A 106 -0.42 -8.02 2.13
CA GLY A 106 1.00 -8.21 2.04
C GLY A 106 1.52 -9.21 3.07
N TYR A 107 2.75 -9.64 2.89
CA TYR A 107 3.52 -10.38 3.89
C TYR A 107 4.65 -9.49 4.39
N PRO A 108 4.73 -9.20 5.70
CA PRO A 108 5.76 -8.30 6.23
C PRO A 108 7.14 -8.90 6.06
N ILE A 109 8.10 -8.07 5.71
CA ILE A 109 9.51 -8.47 5.56
C ILE A 109 10.40 -7.47 6.29
N SER A 110 11.58 -7.94 6.70
CA SER A 110 12.61 -7.13 7.34
C SER A 110 13.93 -7.27 6.59
N LEU A 111 14.71 -6.20 6.53
CA LEU A 111 16.08 -6.25 6.05
C LEU A 111 16.97 -6.84 7.14
N LYS A 112 17.75 -7.85 6.80
CA LYS A 112 18.74 -8.41 7.73
C LYS A 112 19.88 -7.41 7.96
N GLY A 113 20.34 -7.30 9.21
CA GLY A 113 21.57 -6.58 9.55
C GLY A 113 21.44 -5.07 9.78
N ASP A 114 20.22 -4.55 9.97
CA ASP A 114 20.06 -3.11 10.26
C ASP A 114 20.03 -2.75 11.74
N GLY A 115 20.08 -3.72 12.63
CA GLY A 115 19.99 -3.46 14.06
C GLY A 115 18.64 -2.89 14.52
N ILE A 116 17.72 -2.62 13.57
CA ILE A 116 16.38 -2.11 13.84
C ILE A 116 15.39 -3.25 13.62
N ASP A 117 14.64 -3.58 14.65
CA ASP A 117 13.57 -4.58 14.54
C ASP A 117 12.31 -3.95 13.93
N THR A 118 12.29 -3.83 12.60
CA THR A 118 11.17 -3.25 11.86
C THR A 118 9.88 -4.05 12.01
N LEU A 119 9.95 -5.35 12.26
CA LEU A 119 8.77 -6.17 12.53
C LEU A 119 8.13 -5.82 13.89
N SER A 120 8.94 -5.58 14.93
CA SER A 120 8.42 -5.08 16.21
C SER A 120 7.79 -3.70 16.08
N ILE A 121 8.33 -2.82 15.23
CA ILE A 121 7.71 -1.51 14.92
C ILE A 121 6.34 -1.73 14.26
N MET A 122 6.25 -2.60 13.24
CA MET A 122 4.99 -2.91 12.58
C MET A 122 3.96 -3.53 13.56
N GLN A 123 4.40 -4.36 14.50
CA GLN A 123 3.55 -4.91 15.57
C GLN A 123 3.04 -3.82 16.53
N SER A 124 3.87 -2.83 16.84
CA SER A 124 3.49 -1.68 17.67
C SER A 124 2.49 -0.77 16.95
N ASN A 125 2.64 -0.58 15.64
CA ASN A 125 1.70 0.19 14.81
C ASN A 125 0.33 -0.50 14.70
N ASN A 126 0.28 -1.82 14.79
CA ASN A 126 -0.92 -2.63 14.52
C ASN A 126 -1.12 -3.75 15.55
N PRO A 127 -1.36 -3.41 16.84
CA PRO A 127 -1.64 -4.40 17.86
C PRO A 127 -3.00 -5.08 17.63
N ASN A 128 -3.24 -6.18 18.35
CA ASN A 128 -4.57 -6.77 18.45
C ASN A 128 -5.53 -5.83 19.22
N ARG A 129 -6.82 -6.07 19.14
CA ARG A 129 -7.84 -5.26 19.85
C ARG A 129 -7.64 -5.24 21.38
N ASN A 130 -7.11 -6.30 21.93
CA ASN A 130 -6.79 -6.40 23.37
C ASN A 130 -5.42 -5.82 23.74
N GLY A 131 -4.73 -5.13 22.81
CA GLY A 131 -3.42 -4.54 23.02
C GLY A 131 -2.24 -5.51 22.91
N SER A 132 -2.46 -6.81 22.78
CA SER A 132 -1.37 -7.78 22.61
C SER A 132 -0.69 -7.65 21.23
N ARG A 133 0.54 -8.14 21.13
CA ARG A 133 1.27 -8.17 19.85
C ARG A 133 0.54 -9.05 18.85
N ARG A 134 0.29 -8.49 17.65
CA ARG A 134 -0.22 -9.26 16.53
C ARG A 134 0.86 -10.18 15.99
N SER A 135 0.51 -11.41 15.61
CA SER A 135 1.46 -12.31 14.96
C SER A 135 1.96 -11.73 13.64
N ILE A 136 3.23 -11.98 13.28
CA ILE A 136 3.85 -11.47 12.07
C ILE A 136 3.04 -11.84 10.82
N THR A 137 2.57 -13.07 10.73
CA THR A 137 1.75 -13.56 9.59
C THR A 137 0.42 -12.84 9.44
N LYS A 138 -0.07 -12.14 10.47
CA LYS A 138 -1.34 -11.39 10.46
C LYS A 138 -1.17 -9.88 10.29
N LEU A 139 0.07 -9.36 10.32
CA LEU A 139 0.32 -7.92 10.29
C LEU A 139 -0.25 -7.21 9.06
N CYS A 140 -0.15 -7.82 7.88
CA CYS A 140 -0.56 -7.21 6.62
C CYS A 140 -1.68 -7.97 5.92
N THR A 141 -2.47 -8.77 6.66
CA THR A 141 -3.61 -9.52 6.13
C THR A 141 -4.82 -8.61 6.00
N GLY A 142 -5.13 -8.21 4.77
CA GLY A 142 -6.16 -7.24 4.46
C GLY A 142 -5.63 -5.79 4.44
N GLN A 143 -6.28 -4.97 3.61
CA GLN A 143 -5.84 -3.59 3.28
C GLN A 143 -5.65 -2.69 4.50
N THR A 144 -6.56 -2.78 5.47
CA THR A 144 -6.50 -1.97 6.69
C THR A 144 -5.31 -2.34 7.58
N LEU A 145 -5.06 -3.64 7.77
CA LEU A 145 -3.94 -4.10 8.58
C LEU A 145 -2.60 -3.81 7.89
N LEU A 146 -2.56 -3.92 6.55
CA LEU A 146 -1.40 -3.52 5.74
C LEU A 146 -1.05 -2.05 5.99
N CYS A 147 -2.01 -1.14 5.82
CA CYS A 147 -1.80 0.29 6.02
C CYS A 147 -1.40 0.61 7.47
N LYS A 148 -2.05 0.00 8.46
CA LYS A 148 -1.68 0.19 9.87
C LYS A 148 -0.24 -0.25 10.16
N SER A 149 0.15 -1.44 9.70
CA SER A 149 1.49 -1.97 9.92
C SER A 149 2.58 -1.12 9.29
N LEU A 150 2.32 -0.59 8.09
CA LEU A 150 3.24 0.28 7.35
C LEU A 150 3.16 1.75 7.77
N ASN A 151 2.28 2.09 8.72
CA ASN A 151 2.00 3.48 9.16
C ASN A 151 1.56 4.39 8.01
N LEU A 152 0.76 3.88 7.09
CA LEU A 152 0.14 4.64 6.00
C LEU A 152 -1.23 5.14 6.44
N LYS A 153 -1.47 6.45 6.34
CA LYS A 153 -2.70 7.11 6.75
C LYS A 153 -3.20 8.06 5.65
N VAL A 154 -4.51 8.08 5.43
CA VAL A 154 -5.15 9.01 4.47
C VAL A 154 -4.79 10.47 4.74
N SER A 155 -4.62 10.86 5.99
CA SER A 155 -4.28 12.24 6.37
C SER A 155 -2.92 12.73 5.87
N GLU A 156 -2.09 11.85 5.34
CA GLU A 156 -0.74 12.16 4.86
C GLU A 156 -0.65 12.22 3.32
N TRP A 157 -1.78 12.00 2.60
CA TRP A 157 -1.83 11.93 1.12
C TRP A 157 -2.94 12.77 0.50
#